data_6521f550dbc86deb3c33db0e5cdf6537
#
_entry.id   6521f550dbc86deb3c33db0e5cdf6537
#
_cell.length_a   1.000
_cell.length_b   1.000
_cell.length_c   1.000
_cell.angle_alpha   90.00
_cell.angle_beta   90.00
_cell.angle_gamma   90.00
#
_symmetry.space_group_name_H-M   'P 1'
#
loop_
_entity.id
_entity.type
_entity.pdbx_description
1 polymer ?
#
loop_
_entity_poly.entity_id
_entity_poly.type
_entity_poly.pdbx_seq_one_letter_code
_entity_poly.pdbx_strand_id
1 'polypeptide(L)'
;MNQPNKERFKTSVGGQALMEGIMMRGPKNICCAVRKPDGTIETKVEPTPTHGVWTKIPLVRGAISMIESLIMGYKYMMYSAQVSMGDDYDPAEEETAFEKWVGDHLGKKAEDIMLAAAAVIGGLFAILLFTVLPTVLVGGLNHLVPLDRWAKVVLEAVLKVAIFLTYMAAISRMKEIHRVFEYHGAEHKTIACYEAGDPLTVENVRKYTRFHPRCGTSFLILVVRSEEHTSELQ
;
A
#
# COMPACT_ATOMS: atom_id res chain seq x y z
N MET A 1 -0.51 16.80 -25.78
CA MET A 1 -0.92 15.87 -26.83
C MET A 1 -2.27 15.31 -26.46
N ASN A 2 -3.33 15.70 -27.19
CA ASN A 2 -4.69 15.20 -26.99
C ASN A 2 -4.72 13.71 -27.38
N GLN A 3 -4.92 12.84 -26.39
CA GLN A 3 -5.25 11.45 -26.68
C GLN A 3 -6.63 11.40 -27.35
N PRO A 4 -6.83 10.58 -28.39
CA PRO A 4 -8.13 10.42 -29.01
C PRO A 4 -9.12 9.96 -27.97
N ASN A 5 -10.32 10.54 -27.99
CA ASN A 5 -11.45 10.28 -27.09
C ASN A 5 -12.02 8.87 -27.39
N LYS A 6 -11.25 7.82 -27.13
CA LYS A 6 -11.73 6.45 -27.08
C LYS A 6 -12.53 6.32 -25.78
N GLU A 7 -13.76 5.88 -25.85
CA GLU A 7 -14.58 5.58 -24.67
C GLU A 7 -13.83 4.60 -23.79
N ARG A 8 -13.33 5.08 -22.64
CA ARG A 8 -12.63 4.25 -21.66
C ARG A 8 -13.64 3.34 -20.99
N PHE A 9 -13.49 2.04 -21.14
CA PHE A 9 -14.32 1.11 -20.37
C PHE A 9 -13.74 0.98 -18.95
N LYS A 10 -14.63 1.12 -17.95
CA LYS A 10 -14.23 0.94 -16.55
C LYS A 10 -14.20 -0.53 -16.22
N THR A 11 -13.05 -1.01 -15.75
CA THR A 11 -12.89 -2.40 -15.31
C THR A 11 -12.98 -2.53 -13.79
N SER A 12 -13.25 -3.74 -13.31
CA SER A 12 -13.10 -4.10 -11.89
C SER A 12 -11.69 -4.64 -11.59
N VAL A 13 -10.72 -4.41 -12.48
CA VAL A 13 -9.33 -4.79 -12.26
C VAL A 13 -8.69 -3.83 -11.28
N GLY A 14 -8.10 -4.38 -10.23
CA GLY A 14 -7.24 -3.69 -9.29
C GLY A 14 -5.86 -4.32 -9.28
N GLY A 15 -4.88 -3.65 -8.74
CA GLY A 15 -3.54 -4.17 -8.61
C GLY A 15 -2.89 -3.79 -7.29
N GLN A 16 -1.71 -4.34 -7.07
CA GLN A 16 -0.84 -4.04 -5.96
C GLN A 16 0.61 -4.15 -6.42
N ALA A 17 1.40 -3.12 -6.13
CA ALA A 17 2.84 -3.20 -6.29
C ALA A 17 3.45 -4.15 -5.25
N LEU A 18 4.43 -4.91 -5.69
CA LEU A 18 5.17 -5.89 -4.90
C LEU A 18 6.66 -5.61 -4.98
N MET A 19 7.47 -6.38 -4.27
CA MET A 19 8.92 -6.37 -4.43
C MET A 19 9.27 -6.95 -5.81
N GLU A 20 9.96 -6.14 -6.62
CA GLU A 20 10.34 -6.46 -8.01
C GLU A 20 9.18 -7.01 -8.87
N GLY A 21 7.92 -6.62 -8.59
CA GLY A 21 6.78 -7.16 -9.28
C GLY A 21 5.46 -6.41 -9.09
N ILE A 22 4.43 -6.95 -9.72
CA ILE A 22 3.04 -6.49 -9.60
C ILE A 22 2.08 -7.66 -9.48
N MET A 23 1.03 -7.48 -8.68
CA MET A 23 -0.12 -8.37 -8.66
C MET A 23 -1.31 -7.64 -9.27
N MET A 24 -2.00 -8.31 -10.19
CA MET A 24 -3.24 -7.82 -10.80
C MET A 24 -4.39 -8.74 -10.42
N ARG A 25 -5.44 -8.18 -9.83
CA ARG A 25 -6.66 -8.89 -9.47
C ARG A 25 -7.77 -8.56 -10.46
N GLY A 26 -8.17 -9.54 -11.23
CA GLY A 26 -9.35 -9.48 -12.09
C GLY A 26 -10.57 -10.15 -11.45
N PRO A 27 -11.72 -10.14 -12.15
CA PRO A 27 -12.95 -10.75 -11.65
C PRO A 27 -12.89 -12.28 -11.56
N LYS A 28 -12.04 -12.92 -12.36
CA LYS A 28 -11.92 -14.38 -12.41
C LYS A 28 -10.59 -14.90 -11.86
N ASN A 29 -9.50 -14.19 -12.13
CA ASN A 29 -8.14 -14.61 -11.78
C ASN A 29 -7.36 -13.47 -11.16
N ILE A 30 -6.38 -13.87 -10.33
CA ILE A 30 -5.31 -13.02 -9.82
C ILE A 30 -4.04 -13.47 -10.53
N CYS A 31 -3.29 -12.54 -11.08
CA CYS A 31 -2.00 -12.78 -11.70
C CYS A 31 -0.92 -11.99 -10.96
N CYS A 32 0.12 -12.68 -10.54
CA CYS A 32 1.31 -12.08 -9.94
C CYS A 32 2.46 -12.29 -10.92
N ALA A 33 3.20 -11.22 -11.20
CA ALA A 33 4.40 -11.24 -12.03
C ALA A 33 5.56 -10.60 -11.28
N VAL A 34 6.62 -11.35 -11.05
CA VAL A 34 7.79 -10.94 -10.26
C VAL A 34 9.06 -11.16 -11.08
N ARG A 35 9.97 -10.23 -11.00
CA ARG A 35 11.28 -10.30 -11.64
C ARG A 35 12.27 -11.01 -10.73
N LYS A 36 12.92 -12.08 -11.23
CA LYS A 36 14.00 -12.78 -10.57
C LYS A 36 15.34 -12.02 -10.67
N PRO A 37 16.35 -12.36 -9.87
CA PRO A 37 17.69 -11.76 -9.95
C PRO A 37 18.36 -11.95 -11.32
N ASP A 38 18.09 -13.06 -12.01
CA ASP A 38 18.56 -13.34 -13.37
C ASP A 38 17.90 -12.50 -14.46
N GLY A 39 16.90 -11.66 -14.08
CA GLY A 39 16.14 -10.80 -14.97
C GLY A 39 14.92 -11.48 -15.62
N THR A 40 14.71 -12.79 -15.43
CA THR A 40 13.51 -13.48 -15.90
C THR A 40 12.29 -13.09 -15.09
N ILE A 41 11.10 -13.25 -15.68
CA ILE A 41 9.85 -12.91 -15.02
C ILE A 41 9.12 -14.20 -14.69
N GLU A 42 8.91 -14.45 -13.39
CA GLU A 42 8.05 -15.52 -12.92
C GLU A 42 6.60 -15.03 -12.83
N THR A 43 5.67 -15.82 -13.35
CA THR A 43 4.25 -15.50 -13.32
C THR A 43 3.46 -16.59 -12.61
N LYS A 44 2.62 -16.18 -11.66
CA LYS A 44 1.72 -17.07 -10.93
C LYS A 44 0.28 -16.62 -11.13
N VAL A 45 -0.58 -17.54 -11.54
CA VAL A 45 -2.01 -17.28 -11.77
C VAL A 45 -2.82 -18.14 -10.81
N GLU A 46 -3.69 -17.51 -10.03
CA GLU A 46 -4.61 -18.18 -9.11
C GLU A 46 -6.04 -17.70 -9.38
N PRO A 47 -7.07 -18.53 -9.15
CA PRO A 47 -8.45 -18.08 -9.25
C PRO A 47 -8.78 -17.04 -8.16
N THR A 48 -9.56 -16.02 -8.53
CA THR A 48 -10.05 -15.04 -7.55
C THR A 48 -11.04 -15.74 -6.60
N PRO A 49 -10.88 -15.59 -5.27
CA PRO A 49 -11.83 -16.15 -4.31
C PRO A 49 -13.25 -15.68 -4.59
N THR A 50 -14.18 -16.62 -4.60
CA THR A 50 -15.61 -16.32 -4.74
C THR A 50 -16.27 -16.30 -3.38
N HIS A 51 -17.08 -15.28 -3.13
CA HIS A 51 -17.73 -15.07 -1.85
C HIS A 51 -19.11 -15.72 -1.79
N GLY A 52 -19.44 -16.27 -0.62
CA GLY A 52 -20.74 -16.83 -0.32
C GLY A 52 -21.84 -15.77 -0.07
N VAL A 53 -23.00 -16.22 0.42
CA VAL A 53 -24.22 -15.43 0.63
C VAL A 53 -24.03 -14.21 1.56
N TRP A 54 -23.08 -14.27 2.49
CA TRP A 54 -22.78 -13.22 3.47
C TRP A 54 -22.33 -11.88 2.87
N THR A 55 -21.85 -11.89 1.62
CA THR A 55 -21.44 -10.67 0.91
C THR A 55 -22.59 -9.83 0.37
N LYS A 56 -23.83 -10.25 0.57
CA LYS A 56 -25.02 -9.48 0.20
C LYS A 56 -25.26 -8.28 1.15
N ILE A 57 -24.73 -8.32 2.37
CA ILE A 57 -24.84 -7.23 3.34
C ILE A 57 -23.70 -6.23 3.08
N PRO A 58 -23.97 -4.95 2.74
CA PRO A 58 -22.92 -4.02 2.29
C PRO A 58 -21.79 -3.80 3.30
N LEU A 59 -22.11 -3.70 4.59
CA LEU A 59 -21.12 -3.48 5.66
C LEU A 59 -20.24 -4.73 5.86
N VAL A 60 -20.86 -5.91 5.90
CA VAL A 60 -20.16 -7.20 6.06
C VAL A 60 -19.26 -7.46 4.85
N ARG A 61 -19.77 -7.19 3.65
CA ARG A 61 -18.99 -7.28 2.40
C ARG A 61 -17.74 -6.39 2.46
N GLY A 62 -17.90 -5.13 2.92
CA GLY A 62 -16.78 -4.20 3.04
C GLY A 62 -15.69 -4.71 3.99
N ALA A 63 -16.09 -5.18 5.18
CA ALA A 63 -15.17 -5.72 6.17
C ALA A 63 -14.43 -6.99 5.66
N ILE A 64 -15.17 -7.93 5.06
CA ILE A 64 -14.59 -9.16 4.49
C ILE A 64 -13.61 -8.81 3.36
N SER A 65 -14.01 -7.93 2.43
CA SER A 65 -13.13 -7.53 1.32
C SER A 65 -11.87 -6.82 1.78
N MET A 66 -11.95 -6.04 2.87
CA MET A 66 -10.78 -5.39 3.48
C MET A 66 -9.82 -6.43 4.07
N ILE A 67 -10.34 -7.35 4.90
CA ILE A 67 -9.52 -8.41 5.50
C ILE A 67 -8.86 -9.29 4.43
N GLU A 68 -9.62 -9.70 3.41
CA GLU A 68 -9.07 -10.47 2.29
C GLU A 68 -7.99 -9.71 1.52
N SER A 69 -8.19 -8.42 1.28
CA SER A 69 -7.20 -7.60 0.60
C SER A 69 -5.91 -7.49 1.41
N LEU A 70 -6.00 -7.42 2.75
CA LEU A 70 -4.84 -7.42 3.63
C LEU A 70 -4.11 -8.77 3.60
N ILE A 71 -4.85 -9.88 3.76
CA ILE A 71 -4.27 -11.24 3.75
C ILE A 71 -3.63 -11.52 2.37
N MET A 72 -4.32 -11.18 1.30
CA MET A 72 -3.83 -11.36 -0.05
C MET A 72 -2.60 -10.49 -0.33
N GLY A 73 -2.65 -9.22 0.07
CA GLY A 73 -1.54 -8.30 -0.04
C GLY A 73 -0.29 -8.82 0.65
N TYR A 74 -0.43 -9.32 1.88
CA TYR A 74 0.66 -9.94 2.63
C TYR A 74 1.19 -11.21 1.92
N LYS A 75 0.30 -12.13 1.53
CA LYS A 75 0.66 -13.38 0.83
C LYS A 75 1.52 -13.11 -0.42
N TYR A 76 1.07 -12.20 -1.27
CA TYR A 76 1.80 -11.90 -2.52
C TYR A 76 3.05 -11.07 -2.28
N MET A 77 3.09 -10.22 -1.24
CA MET A 77 4.30 -9.50 -0.84
C MET A 77 5.39 -10.48 -0.41
N MET A 78 5.07 -11.44 0.46
CA MET A 78 6.02 -12.48 0.90
C MET A 78 6.47 -13.36 -0.27
N TYR A 79 5.54 -13.78 -1.14
CA TYR A 79 5.88 -14.52 -2.35
C TYR A 79 6.86 -13.74 -3.26
N SER A 80 6.59 -12.44 -3.46
CA SER A 80 7.46 -11.62 -4.30
C SER A 80 8.84 -11.40 -3.68
N ALA A 81 8.91 -11.28 -2.36
CA ALA A 81 10.18 -11.19 -1.64
C ALA A 81 11.03 -12.44 -1.88
N GLN A 82 10.46 -13.64 -1.69
CA GLN A 82 11.17 -14.90 -1.94
C GLN A 82 11.66 -15.03 -3.39
N VAL A 83 10.78 -14.75 -4.37
CA VAL A 83 11.15 -14.87 -5.79
C VAL A 83 12.20 -13.83 -6.20
N SER A 84 12.12 -12.61 -5.67
CA SER A 84 13.07 -11.54 -5.99
C SER A 84 14.45 -11.71 -5.36
N MET A 85 14.55 -12.49 -4.27
CA MET A 85 15.82 -12.83 -3.64
C MET A 85 16.53 -13.99 -4.34
N GLY A 86 15.79 -14.85 -5.06
CA GLY A 86 16.32 -15.98 -5.81
C GLY A 86 16.35 -17.28 -5.00
N ASP A 87 16.65 -18.38 -5.71
CA ASP A 87 16.68 -19.72 -5.12
C ASP A 87 17.88 -19.94 -4.17
N ASP A 88 18.92 -19.10 -4.27
CA ASP A 88 20.12 -19.16 -3.43
C ASP A 88 19.96 -18.37 -2.11
N TYR A 89 18.80 -17.73 -1.88
CA TYR A 89 18.55 -16.99 -0.65
C TYR A 89 18.32 -17.95 0.52
N ASP A 90 19.29 -18.02 1.42
CA ASP A 90 19.14 -18.72 2.71
C ASP A 90 18.78 -17.69 3.80
N PRO A 91 17.52 -17.72 4.31
CA PRO A 91 17.13 -16.83 5.40
C PRO A 91 18.04 -16.94 6.63
N ALA A 92 18.67 -18.11 6.84
CA ALA A 92 19.54 -18.34 7.99
C ALA A 92 20.87 -17.57 7.90
N GLU A 93 21.32 -17.17 6.71
CA GLU A 93 22.54 -16.36 6.55
C GLU A 93 22.35 -14.89 6.98
N GLU A 94 21.12 -14.36 6.86
CA GLU A 94 20.79 -12.99 7.25
C GLU A 94 20.22 -12.89 8.67
N GLU A 95 19.99 -14.01 9.36
CA GLU A 95 19.48 -14.00 10.73
C GLU A 95 20.40 -13.20 11.66
N THR A 96 19.83 -12.18 12.28
CA THR A 96 20.50 -11.42 13.33
C THR A 96 20.76 -12.31 14.55
N ALA A 97 21.77 -11.94 15.38
CA ALA A 97 22.03 -12.67 16.62
C ALA A 97 20.80 -12.76 17.54
N PHE A 98 19.89 -11.78 17.45
CA PHE A 98 18.62 -11.76 18.18
C PHE A 98 17.63 -12.80 17.60
N GLU A 99 17.52 -12.91 16.29
CA GLU A 99 16.64 -13.88 15.61
C GLU A 99 17.07 -15.31 15.91
N LYS A 100 18.37 -15.59 15.85
CA LYS A 100 18.95 -16.88 16.26
C LYS A 100 18.65 -17.23 17.71
N TRP A 101 18.85 -16.27 18.62
CA TRP A 101 18.55 -16.45 20.04
C TRP A 101 17.06 -16.75 20.27
N VAL A 102 16.16 -16.05 19.57
CA VAL A 102 14.71 -16.27 19.64
C VAL A 102 14.34 -17.64 19.06
N GLY A 103 14.91 -18.03 17.93
CA GLY A 103 14.73 -19.34 17.29
C GLY A 103 15.10 -20.50 18.23
N ASP A 104 16.24 -20.39 18.89
CA ASP A 104 16.75 -21.40 19.83
C ASP A 104 15.86 -21.57 21.06
N HIS A 105 15.22 -20.49 21.54
CA HIS A 105 14.41 -20.52 22.77
C HIS A 105 12.92 -20.79 22.54
N LEU A 106 12.36 -20.36 21.39
CA LEU A 106 10.92 -20.46 21.07
C LEU A 106 10.58 -21.52 20.03
N GLY A 107 11.58 -22.13 19.39
CA GLY A 107 11.41 -23.21 18.41
C GLY A 107 10.63 -22.76 17.16
N LYS A 108 9.91 -23.69 16.53
CA LYS A 108 9.20 -23.45 15.24
C LYS A 108 8.15 -22.34 15.24
N LYS A 109 7.76 -21.79 16.39
CA LYS A 109 6.84 -20.67 16.52
C LYS A 109 7.57 -19.32 16.65
N ALA A 110 8.89 -19.33 16.64
CA ALA A 110 9.69 -18.11 16.82
C ALA A 110 9.39 -17.06 15.77
N GLU A 111 9.31 -17.45 14.50
CA GLU A 111 9.04 -16.55 13.37
C GLU A 111 7.65 -15.88 13.51
N ASP A 112 6.62 -16.66 13.84
CA ASP A 112 5.25 -16.12 14.05
C ASP A 112 5.21 -15.13 15.21
N ILE A 113 5.92 -15.42 16.30
CA ILE A 113 5.98 -14.56 17.49
C ILE A 113 6.76 -13.28 17.18
N MET A 114 7.87 -13.38 16.47
CA MET A 114 8.66 -12.21 16.05
C MET A 114 7.88 -11.31 15.10
N LEU A 115 7.20 -11.90 14.13
CA LEU A 115 6.36 -11.16 13.19
C LEU A 115 5.21 -10.45 13.91
N ALA A 116 4.55 -11.15 14.84
CA ALA A 116 3.49 -10.56 15.67
C ALA A 116 4.03 -9.43 16.56
N ALA A 117 5.19 -9.63 17.19
CA ALA A 117 5.84 -8.61 18.01
C ALA A 117 6.24 -7.38 17.16
N ALA A 118 6.83 -7.59 15.99
CA ALA A 118 7.19 -6.51 15.06
C ALA A 118 5.95 -5.73 14.61
N ALA A 119 4.83 -6.43 14.31
CA ALA A 119 3.57 -5.78 13.95
C ALA A 119 3.00 -4.92 15.09
N VAL A 120 3.04 -5.43 16.33
CA VAL A 120 2.59 -4.69 17.52
C VAL A 120 3.48 -3.47 17.77
N ILE A 121 4.81 -3.63 17.74
CA ILE A 121 5.77 -2.53 17.94
C ILE A 121 5.60 -1.48 16.84
N GLY A 122 5.49 -1.91 15.57
CA GLY A 122 5.23 -1.02 14.44
C GLY A 122 3.92 -0.26 14.57
N GLY A 123 2.85 -0.94 15.01
CA GLY A 123 1.55 -0.32 15.27
C GLY A 123 1.61 0.71 16.39
N LEU A 124 2.26 0.40 17.50
CA LEU A 124 2.47 1.33 18.61
C LEU A 124 3.30 2.55 18.16
N PHE A 125 4.36 2.32 17.39
CA PHE A 125 5.17 3.40 16.83
C PHE A 125 4.36 4.29 15.88
N ALA A 126 3.51 3.73 15.03
CA ALA A 126 2.62 4.49 14.16
C ALA A 126 1.63 5.36 14.96
N ILE A 127 1.01 4.82 16.02
CA ILE A 127 0.13 5.60 16.89
C ILE A 127 0.90 6.74 17.57
N LEU A 128 2.09 6.45 18.08
CA LEU A 128 2.95 7.46 18.71
C LEU A 128 3.31 8.57 17.73
N LEU A 129 3.74 8.22 16.52
CA LEU A 129 4.21 9.18 15.52
C LEU A 129 3.07 10.01 14.92
N PHE A 130 1.94 9.37 14.56
CA PHE A 130 0.86 10.03 13.81
C PHE A 130 -0.28 10.55 14.68
N THR A 131 -0.38 10.13 15.93
CA THR A 131 -1.45 10.57 16.84
C THR A 131 -0.89 11.29 18.04
N VAL A 132 -0.02 10.66 18.83
CA VAL A 132 0.46 11.21 20.10
C VAL A 132 1.37 12.42 19.88
N LEU A 133 2.35 12.30 18.97
CA LEU A 133 3.34 13.38 18.74
C LEU A 133 2.70 14.70 18.31
N PRO A 134 1.78 14.76 17.31
CA PRO A 134 1.11 16.01 16.94
C PRO A 134 0.32 16.60 18.09
N THR A 135 -0.44 15.78 18.83
CA THR A 135 -1.26 16.24 19.95
C THR A 135 -0.41 16.82 21.08
N VAL A 136 0.72 16.17 21.42
CA VAL A 136 1.65 16.65 22.43
C VAL A 136 2.31 17.97 22.00
N LEU A 137 2.73 18.08 20.74
CA LEU A 137 3.35 19.30 20.22
C LEU A 137 2.38 20.49 20.25
N VAL A 138 1.13 20.29 19.80
CA VAL A 138 0.10 21.35 19.85
C VAL A 138 -0.30 21.67 21.28
N GLY A 139 -0.39 20.67 22.15
CA GLY A 139 -0.62 20.86 23.59
C GLY A 139 0.47 21.68 24.25
N GLY A 140 1.74 21.35 23.99
CA GLY A 140 2.89 22.11 24.48
C GLY A 140 2.91 23.57 23.98
N LEU A 141 2.62 23.77 22.69
CA LEU A 141 2.53 25.11 22.13
C LEU A 141 1.41 25.94 22.78
N ASN A 142 0.28 25.31 23.08
CA ASN A 142 -0.84 25.97 23.75
C ASN A 142 -0.51 26.46 25.19
N HIS A 143 0.47 25.83 25.85
CA HIS A 143 0.97 26.35 27.14
C HIS A 143 1.79 27.61 26.98
N LEU A 144 2.47 27.79 25.84
CA LEU A 144 3.29 28.98 25.56
C LEU A 144 2.45 30.12 24.97
N VAL A 145 1.54 29.78 24.05
CA VAL A 145 0.65 30.72 23.37
C VAL A 145 -0.77 30.16 23.45
N PRO A 146 -1.67 30.82 24.20
CA PRO A 146 -3.06 30.37 24.30
C PRO A 146 -3.73 30.36 22.92
N LEU A 147 -4.07 29.14 22.43
CA LEU A 147 -4.75 28.92 21.16
C LEU A 147 -6.23 28.71 21.43
N ASP A 148 -7.08 29.26 20.55
CA ASP A 148 -8.50 28.94 20.57
C ASP A 148 -8.73 27.48 20.11
N ARG A 149 -9.97 27.00 20.27
CA ARG A 149 -10.31 25.61 19.95
C ARG A 149 -10.08 25.27 18.46
N TRP A 150 -10.46 26.19 17.58
CA TRP A 150 -10.33 25.98 16.14
C TRP A 150 -8.89 25.99 15.67
N ALA A 151 -8.08 26.93 16.19
CA ALA A 151 -6.65 27.00 15.89
C ALA A 151 -5.92 25.70 16.29
N LYS A 152 -6.26 25.10 17.43
CA LYS A 152 -5.72 23.79 17.85
C LYS A 152 -6.04 22.69 16.86
N VAL A 153 -7.32 22.55 16.47
CA VAL A 153 -7.77 21.50 15.55
C VAL A 153 -7.09 21.64 14.20
N VAL A 154 -7.05 22.86 13.65
CA VAL A 154 -6.41 23.12 12.35
C VAL A 154 -4.90 22.86 12.43
N LEU A 155 -4.24 23.35 13.48
CA LEU A 155 -2.80 23.16 13.64
C LEU A 155 -2.44 21.68 13.80
N GLU A 156 -3.24 20.92 14.57
CA GLU A 156 -3.04 19.47 14.74
C GLU A 156 -3.25 18.73 13.42
N ALA A 157 -4.27 19.08 12.63
CA ALA A 157 -4.51 18.49 11.33
C ALA A 157 -3.34 18.77 10.35
N VAL A 158 -2.90 20.02 10.27
CA VAL A 158 -1.75 20.42 9.43
C VAL A 158 -0.48 19.67 9.85
N LEU A 159 -0.24 19.56 11.16
CA LEU A 159 0.95 18.88 11.68
C LEU A 159 0.91 17.36 11.38
N LYS A 160 -0.24 16.70 11.51
CA LYS A 160 -0.44 15.30 11.12
C LYS A 160 -0.11 15.07 9.65
N VAL A 161 -0.61 15.93 8.77
CA VAL A 161 -0.31 15.86 7.33
C VAL A 161 1.17 16.10 7.06
N ALA A 162 1.78 17.09 7.71
CA ALA A 162 3.20 17.39 7.54
C ALA A 162 4.10 16.22 8.00
N ILE A 163 3.81 15.62 9.15
CA ILE A 163 4.53 14.44 9.66
C ILE A 163 4.37 13.27 8.68
N PHE A 164 3.16 13.02 8.20
CA PHE A 164 2.89 11.96 7.23
C PHE A 164 3.67 12.17 5.92
N LEU A 165 3.64 13.38 5.36
CA LEU A 165 4.38 13.68 4.12
C LEU A 165 5.89 13.59 4.32
N THR A 166 6.41 14.03 5.46
CA THR A 166 7.83 13.93 5.80
C THR A 166 8.25 12.46 5.94
N TYR A 167 7.44 11.65 6.63
CA TYR A 167 7.65 10.21 6.74
C TYR A 167 7.66 9.54 5.37
N MET A 168 6.65 9.81 4.52
CA MET A 168 6.58 9.29 3.16
C MET A 168 7.79 9.69 2.31
N ALA A 169 8.24 10.94 2.42
CA ALA A 169 9.43 11.43 1.73
C ALA A 169 10.72 10.75 2.24
N ALA A 170 10.79 10.44 3.53
CA ALA A 170 11.93 9.75 4.11
C ALA A 170 12.01 8.28 3.64
N ILE A 171 10.91 7.53 3.76
CA ILE A 171 10.90 6.11 3.35
C ILE A 171 11.04 5.94 1.85
N SER A 172 10.55 6.89 1.04
CA SER A 172 10.70 6.83 -0.43
C SER A 172 12.14 6.93 -0.91
N ARG A 173 13.09 7.31 -0.04
CA ARG A 173 14.53 7.33 -0.34
C ARG A 173 15.22 5.99 -0.13
N MET A 174 14.59 5.05 0.56
CA MET A 174 15.08 3.67 0.68
C MET A 174 14.95 2.99 -0.68
N LYS A 175 15.99 2.30 -1.13
CA LYS A 175 16.05 1.71 -2.49
C LYS A 175 14.92 0.71 -2.73
N GLU A 176 14.64 -0.13 -1.76
CA GLU A 176 13.60 -1.17 -1.81
C GLU A 176 12.21 -0.53 -1.94
N ILE A 177 11.91 0.46 -1.12
CA ILE A 177 10.63 1.18 -1.15
C ILE A 177 10.50 2.01 -2.44
N HIS A 178 11.58 2.63 -2.89
CA HIS A 178 11.59 3.37 -4.16
C HIS A 178 11.21 2.44 -5.33
N ARG A 179 11.77 1.21 -5.37
CA ARG A 179 11.41 0.21 -6.37
C ARG A 179 9.94 -0.16 -6.31
N VAL A 180 9.37 -0.37 -5.13
CA VAL A 180 7.92 -0.64 -4.98
C VAL A 180 7.09 0.52 -5.54
N PHE A 181 7.50 1.78 -5.34
CA PHE A 181 6.82 2.93 -5.95
C PHE A 181 6.95 2.99 -7.47
N GLU A 182 8.07 2.54 -8.04
CA GLU A 182 8.22 2.42 -9.49
C GLU A 182 7.24 1.39 -10.07
N TYR A 183 7.13 0.22 -9.43
CA TYR A 183 6.16 -0.81 -9.79
C TYR A 183 4.71 -0.34 -9.62
N HIS A 184 4.41 0.43 -8.56
CA HIS A 184 3.09 1.03 -8.36
C HIS A 184 2.72 1.99 -9.49
N GLY A 185 3.67 2.81 -9.93
CA GLY A 185 3.48 3.66 -11.10
C GLY A 185 3.28 2.88 -12.41
N ALA A 186 3.97 1.74 -12.56
CA ALA A 186 3.82 0.85 -13.71
C ALA A 186 2.46 0.15 -13.71
N GLU A 187 1.99 -0.30 -12.55
CA GLU A 187 0.64 -0.86 -12.35
C GLU A 187 -0.44 0.11 -12.85
N HIS A 188 -0.42 1.36 -12.38
CA HIS A 188 -1.40 2.37 -12.80
C HIS A 188 -1.40 2.61 -14.32
N LYS A 189 -0.21 2.69 -14.93
CA LYS A 189 -0.07 2.84 -16.37
C LYS A 189 -0.63 1.64 -17.14
N THR A 190 -0.42 0.44 -16.61
CA THR A 190 -0.90 -0.80 -17.22
C THR A 190 -2.42 -0.87 -17.19
N ILE A 191 -3.06 -0.53 -16.05
CA ILE A 191 -4.51 -0.47 -15.94
C ILE A 191 -5.07 0.60 -16.89
N ALA A 192 -4.47 1.78 -16.95
CA ALA A 192 -4.91 2.86 -17.82
C ALA A 192 -4.82 2.50 -19.32
N CYS A 193 -3.76 1.79 -19.72
CA CYS A 193 -3.59 1.26 -21.07
C CYS A 193 -4.66 0.21 -21.41
N TYR A 194 -4.91 -0.70 -20.47
CA TYR A 194 -5.94 -1.74 -20.61
C TYR A 194 -7.35 -1.15 -20.75
N GLU A 195 -7.69 -0.16 -19.92
CA GLU A 195 -8.99 0.53 -19.97
C GLU A 195 -9.19 1.41 -21.20
N ALA A 196 -8.11 1.81 -21.85
CA ALA A 196 -8.16 2.48 -23.13
C ALA A 196 -8.33 1.51 -24.31
N GLY A 197 -8.24 0.20 -24.07
CA GLY A 197 -8.33 -0.84 -25.11
C GLY A 197 -7.12 -0.89 -26.02
N ASP A 198 -5.98 -0.35 -25.59
CA ASP A 198 -4.73 -0.42 -26.34
C ASP A 198 -4.00 -1.74 -26.05
N PRO A 199 -3.25 -2.31 -27.00
CA PRO A 199 -2.43 -3.50 -26.76
C PRO A 199 -1.45 -3.27 -25.60
N LEU A 200 -1.36 -4.23 -24.69
CA LEU A 200 -0.47 -4.15 -23.51
C LEU A 200 0.99 -4.41 -23.89
N THR A 201 1.56 -3.49 -24.64
CA THR A 201 2.99 -3.46 -24.95
C THR A 201 3.69 -2.40 -24.10
N VAL A 202 5.00 -2.58 -23.86
CA VAL A 202 5.80 -1.62 -23.08
C VAL A 202 5.71 -0.20 -23.66
N GLU A 203 5.71 -0.10 -25.02
CA GLU A 203 5.58 1.17 -25.72
C GLU A 203 4.25 1.88 -25.42
N ASN A 204 3.14 1.14 -25.47
CA ASN A 204 1.82 1.71 -25.22
C ASN A 204 1.65 2.06 -23.74
N VAL A 205 2.00 1.17 -22.83
CA VAL A 205 1.91 1.40 -21.37
C VAL A 205 2.71 2.64 -20.95
N ARG A 206 3.88 2.88 -21.54
CA ARG A 206 4.71 4.07 -21.24
C ARG A 206 4.02 5.41 -21.56
N LYS A 207 3.09 5.44 -22.51
CA LYS A 207 2.36 6.65 -22.92
C LYS A 207 1.35 7.13 -21.86
N TYR A 208 0.92 6.24 -20.98
CA TYR A 208 -0.08 6.54 -19.97
C TYR A 208 0.52 7.18 -18.71
N THR A 209 -0.32 7.95 -18.01
CA THR A 209 0.06 8.59 -16.75
C THR A 209 0.05 7.60 -15.60
N ARG A 210 0.92 7.84 -14.62
CA ARG A 210 0.93 7.09 -13.35
C ARG A 210 -0.18 7.50 -12.38
N PHE A 211 -0.92 8.55 -12.67
CA PHE A 211 -2.04 8.98 -11.82
C PHE A 211 -3.29 8.20 -12.19
N HIS A 212 -3.84 7.50 -11.20
CA HIS A 212 -5.05 6.71 -11.38
C HIS A 212 -6.11 7.10 -10.33
N PRO A 213 -7.38 7.38 -10.72
CA PRO A 213 -8.40 7.89 -9.81
C PRO A 213 -8.83 6.91 -8.72
N ARG A 214 -8.57 5.62 -8.90
CA ARG A 214 -8.90 4.56 -7.92
C ARG A 214 -7.75 4.23 -6.95
N CYS A 215 -6.64 4.96 -7.01
CA CYS A 215 -5.57 4.81 -6.05
C CYS A 215 -5.97 5.36 -4.69
N GLY A 216 -5.57 4.66 -3.61
CA GLY A 216 -5.83 5.10 -2.24
C GLY A 216 -5.31 6.50 -1.92
N THR A 217 -4.19 6.92 -2.53
CA THR A 217 -3.68 8.28 -2.39
C THR A 217 -4.56 9.31 -3.07
N SER A 218 -5.16 9.00 -4.22
CA SER A 218 -6.14 9.86 -4.89
C SER A 218 -7.43 9.98 -4.08
N PHE A 219 -7.85 8.91 -3.40
CA PHE A 219 -8.99 8.91 -2.49
C PHE A 219 -8.75 9.86 -1.30
N LEU A 220 -7.54 9.85 -0.73
CA LEU A 220 -7.18 10.78 0.36
C LEU A 220 -7.35 12.25 -0.07
N ILE A 221 -6.90 12.60 -1.28
CA ILE A 221 -7.04 13.96 -1.83
C ILE A 221 -8.52 14.31 -2.03
N LEU A 222 -9.34 13.35 -2.50
CA LEU A 222 -10.79 13.56 -2.67
C LEU A 222 -11.50 13.77 -1.34
N VAL A 223 -11.13 13.03 -0.28
CA VAL A 223 -11.70 13.20 1.07
C VAL A 223 -11.36 14.58 1.61
N VAL A 224 -10.09 15.01 1.53
CA VAL A 224 -9.68 16.36 1.98
C VAL A 224 -10.46 17.44 1.23
N ARG A 225 -10.64 17.29 -0.09
CA ARG A 225 -11.38 18.24 -0.91
C ARG A 225 -12.89 18.24 -0.64
N SER A 226 -13.47 17.09 -0.26
CA SER A 226 -14.89 17.01 0.07
C SER A 226 -15.24 17.68 1.40
N GLU A 227 -14.31 17.69 2.36
CA GLU A 227 -14.49 18.41 3.63
C GLU A 227 -14.49 19.94 3.46
N GLU A 228 -13.74 20.47 2.49
CA GLU A 228 -13.78 21.90 2.17
C GLU A 228 -15.20 22.34 1.69
N HIS A 229 -15.88 21.51 0.89
CA HIS A 229 -17.22 21.85 0.39
C HIS A 229 -18.34 21.71 1.42
N THR A 230 -18.16 20.90 2.47
CA THR A 230 -19.15 20.79 3.55
C THR A 230 -19.06 21.93 4.55
N SER A 231 -17.93 22.60 4.65
CA SER A 231 -17.75 23.77 5.52
C SER A 231 -18.31 25.07 4.93
N GLU A 232 -18.56 25.13 3.62
CA GLU A 232 -19.17 26.30 2.96
C GLU A 232 -20.71 26.28 2.99
N LEU A 233 -21.34 25.20 3.49
CA LEU A 233 -22.79 25.03 3.54
C LEU A 233 -23.40 25.14 4.96
N GLN A 234 -22.60 25.55 5.95
CA GLN A 234 -23.01 25.88 7.32
C GLN A 234 -22.71 27.36 7.62
#